data_da965a6a1b6ceb979331d06ca1bc8ed2
#
_entry.id   da965a6a1b6ceb979331d06ca1bc8ed2
#
_cell.length_a   1.000
_cell.length_b   1.000
_cell.length_c   1.000
_cell.angle_alpha   90.00
_cell.angle_beta   90.00
_cell.angle_gamma   90.00
#
_symmetry.space_group_name_H-M   'P 1'
#
loop_
_entity.id
_entity.type
_entity.pdbx_description
1 polymer ?
#
loop_
_entity_poly.entity_id
_entity_poly.type
_entity_poly.pdbx_seq_one_letter_code
_entity_poly.pdbx_strand_id
1 'polypeptide(L)'
;MTERSNKKKYPLCAAALALAVLLAGCAPAEGTAAATAQPTAEPTEAPTPTPEPETNPLTGEQGDYTNQRPVAVSIRTGDGSTPQWGIAAADVLIEGVTEGKTAGLTAVFASVDSVEKAGPVAPGRDLPLQLVLPLNAVPVHINKGVYASNLLNVLQYQDLDGYHAGTAGFAFDEDRANSGYREENCWYTTKDLINTGLATYNTDTAGANMPLFHFVQRKDPEQQNAKSLYITFSNKDTEELVYSPEVGLYLKNNADGSPMMDAGNNEQAAFTNVFVLYASSGVKDDGVTRQYDLTSGTGIYLTKGGWETIQWTKGDATAPLQLTDASGKTLDVNPGKSFLAIWGGYYGQALRLLDRDGNEQALPEKPALLDSAVPDEAAEAAEQAQQHAQALADAQDKLNQAQTALNEALQAQQDAAGTADSADDDAASQRVTEAQAAYDAAAAELAALQPAEEPDGNTEPAADSAEEPQSEPDSANGENAG
;
A
#
# COMPACT_ATOMS: atom_id res chain seq x y z
N MET A 1 -3.31 -63.94 -10.10
CA MET A 1 -2.29 -64.38 -9.13
C MET A 1 -2.07 -63.22 -8.15
N THR A 2 -2.71 -63.43 -7.03
CA THR A 2 -2.37 -63.21 -5.61
C THR A 2 -1.99 -61.80 -5.15
N GLU A 3 -3.00 -61.21 -4.55
CA GLU A 3 -3.10 -60.46 -3.29
C GLU A 3 -1.87 -60.47 -2.38
N ARG A 4 -1.62 -59.28 -1.78
CA ARG A 4 -1.42 -59.20 -0.32
C ARG A 4 -1.75 -57.83 0.24
N SER A 5 -2.85 -57.80 0.98
CA SER A 5 -3.26 -56.81 1.97
C SER A 5 -2.27 -56.73 3.12
N ASN A 6 -2.00 -55.52 3.63
CA ASN A 6 -1.37 -55.36 4.94
C ASN A 6 -2.09 -54.27 5.77
N LYS A 7 -3.02 -54.75 6.61
CA LYS A 7 -3.70 -53.95 7.65
C LYS A 7 -2.75 -53.79 8.86
N LYS A 8 -2.42 -52.58 9.26
CA LYS A 8 -1.84 -52.31 10.58
C LYS A 8 -2.93 -51.90 11.56
N LYS A 9 -2.99 -52.65 12.66
CA LYS A 9 -3.88 -52.50 13.81
C LYS A 9 -3.30 -51.50 14.78
N TYR A 10 -4.14 -50.66 15.37
CA TYR A 10 -3.85 -49.85 16.54
C TYR A 10 -4.38 -50.53 17.80
N PRO A 11 -3.69 -50.53 18.96
CA PRO A 11 -4.21 -51.05 20.21
C PRO A 11 -4.93 -49.96 21.02
N LEU A 12 -6.12 -50.31 21.50
CA LEU A 12 -6.86 -49.63 22.57
C LEU A 12 -6.10 -49.82 23.90
N CYS A 13 -5.90 -48.78 24.67
CA CYS A 13 -5.62 -48.87 26.11
C CYS A 13 -6.82 -48.32 26.89
N ALA A 14 -7.50 -49.23 27.55
CA ALA A 14 -8.48 -48.95 28.58
C ALA A 14 -7.74 -48.76 29.93
N ALA A 15 -8.06 -47.74 30.69
CA ALA A 15 -7.64 -47.58 32.07
C ALA A 15 -8.85 -47.57 33.00
N ALA A 16 -8.80 -48.43 33.96
CA ALA A 16 -9.87 -48.77 34.89
C ALA A 16 -9.98 -47.79 36.06
N LEU A 17 -11.22 -47.66 36.56
CA LEU A 17 -11.66 -47.05 37.82
C LEU A 17 -11.11 -47.86 39.01
N ALA A 18 -10.68 -47.15 40.06
CA ALA A 18 -10.55 -47.73 41.42
C ALA A 18 -11.32 -46.86 42.41
N LEU A 19 -12.39 -47.42 42.91
CA LEU A 19 -13.27 -46.95 43.98
C LEU A 19 -12.70 -47.47 45.32
N ALA A 20 -12.46 -46.60 46.28
CA ALA A 20 -12.19 -47.02 47.68
C ALA A 20 -13.18 -46.33 48.65
N VAL A 21 -14.09 -47.18 49.15
CA VAL A 21 -14.97 -46.88 50.28
C VAL A 21 -14.28 -47.33 51.56
N LEU A 22 -14.25 -46.55 52.58
CA LEU A 22 -14.01 -46.97 53.96
C LEU A 22 -14.97 -46.30 54.91
N LEU A 23 -15.78 -47.20 55.52
CA LEU A 23 -16.72 -47.02 56.63
C LEU A 23 -16.00 -47.10 57.96
N ALA A 24 -16.49 -46.40 58.94
CA ALA A 24 -16.61 -46.66 60.36
C ALA A 24 -16.24 -45.40 61.19
N GLY A 25 -16.94 -45.03 62.19
CA GLY A 25 -17.78 -45.67 63.15
C GLY A 25 -18.42 -44.66 64.09
N CYS A 26 -19.45 -45.11 64.78
CA CYS A 26 -20.39 -44.42 65.65
C CYS A 26 -19.83 -44.09 67.06
N ALA A 27 -20.37 -43.01 67.61
CA ALA A 27 -21.17 -42.78 68.86
C ALA A 27 -20.46 -42.06 69.97
N PRO A 28 -21.19 -41.60 71.07
CA PRO A 28 -22.16 -40.53 71.07
C PRO A 28 -21.92 -39.49 72.20
N ALA A 29 -22.80 -38.51 72.25
CA ALA A 29 -23.37 -37.86 73.44
C ALA A 29 -22.90 -36.47 73.86
N GLU A 30 -23.91 -35.63 73.94
CA GLU A 30 -24.32 -34.61 74.91
C GLU A 30 -23.71 -33.21 74.85
N GLY A 31 -24.59 -32.24 74.71
CA GLY A 31 -24.39 -30.88 75.14
C GLY A 31 -25.11 -29.80 74.29
N THR A 32 -26.32 -29.53 74.70
CA THR A 32 -27.16 -28.39 74.26
C THR A 32 -26.45 -27.06 74.33
N ALA A 33 -26.43 -26.35 73.17
CA ALA A 33 -26.50 -24.89 73.12
C ALA A 33 -27.13 -24.46 71.81
N ALA A 34 -28.27 -23.80 71.90
CA ALA A 34 -28.97 -23.20 70.76
C ALA A 34 -28.09 -22.09 70.18
N ALA A 35 -27.51 -22.31 69.02
CA ALA A 35 -26.90 -21.22 68.21
C ALA A 35 -27.97 -20.61 67.35
N THR A 36 -28.23 -19.34 67.54
CA THR A 36 -29.06 -18.46 66.69
C THR A 36 -28.51 -18.51 65.28
N ALA A 37 -29.35 -18.94 64.32
CA ALA A 37 -29.03 -18.94 62.89
C ALA A 37 -28.81 -17.50 62.44
N GLN A 38 -27.59 -17.18 62.09
CA GLN A 38 -27.23 -15.96 61.37
C GLN A 38 -27.79 -16.08 59.96
N PRO A 39 -28.48 -15.08 59.38
CA PRO A 39 -28.97 -15.18 58.02
C PRO A 39 -27.78 -15.31 57.08
N THR A 40 -27.75 -16.43 56.31
CA THR A 40 -26.83 -16.62 55.20
C THR A 40 -27.17 -15.54 54.16
N ALA A 41 -26.21 -14.65 53.90
CA ALA A 41 -26.34 -13.68 52.80
C ALA A 41 -26.56 -14.49 51.50
N GLU A 42 -27.62 -14.19 50.77
CA GLU A 42 -27.83 -14.69 49.42
C GLU A 42 -26.62 -14.32 48.57
N PRO A 43 -26.12 -15.25 47.69
CA PRO A 43 -25.05 -14.92 46.79
C PRO A 43 -25.50 -13.75 45.91
N THR A 44 -24.86 -12.59 46.05
CA THR A 44 -24.99 -11.50 45.10
C THR A 44 -24.61 -12.03 43.74
N GLU A 45 -25.54 -12.09 42.81
CA GLU A 45 -25.24 -12.44 41.42
C GLU A 45 -24.10 -11.56 40.93
N ALA A 46 -23.05 -12.17 40.36
CA ALA A 46 -21.97 -11.43 39.73
C ALA A 46 -22.58 -10.51 38.66
N PRO A 47 -22.17 -9.25 38.56
CA PRO A 47 -22.69 -8.38 37.52
C PRO A 47 -22.51 -9.04 36.17
N THR A 48 -23.59 -9.20 35.43
CA THR A 48 -23.57 -9.64 34.02
C THR A 48 -22.62 -8.70 33.30
N PRO A 49 -21.58 -9.22 32.59
CA PRO A 49 -20.70 -8.34 31.84
C PRO A 49 -21.52 -7.48 30.89
N THR A 50 -21.33 -6.17 30.92
CA THR A 50 -21.92 -5.27 29.94
C THR A 50 -21.41 -5.70 28.60
N PRO A 51 -22.26 -5.98 27.60
CA PRO A 51 -21.80 -6.33 26.27
C PRO A 51 -20.90 -5.21 25.75
N GLU A 52 -19.76 -5.61 25.17
CA GLU A 52 -18.89 -4.65 24.50
C GLU A 52 -19.68 -3.97 23.37
N PRO A 53 -19.51 -2.66 23.15
CA PRO A 53 -20.20 -1.98 22.07
C PRO A 53 -19.78 -2.58 20.73
N GLU A 54 -20.74 -2.85 19.88
CA GLU A 54 -20.50 -3.33 18.52
C GLU A 54 -19.75 -2.27 17.74
N THR A 55 -18.79 -2.71 16.92
CA THR A 55 -17.92 -1.83 16.13
C THR A 55 -17.92 -2.23 14.68
N ASN A 56 -17.66 -1.25 13.80
CA ASN A 56 -17.36 -1.45 12.40
C ASN A 56 -16.09 -2.31 12.27
N PRO A 57 -16.15 -3.50 11.65
CA PRO A 57 -15.01 -4.41 11.57
C PRO A 57 -13.85 -3.87 10.72
N LEU A 58 -14.11 -2.87 9.88
CA LEU A 58 -13.12 -2.27 8.98
C LEU A 58 -12.48 -0.99 9.53
N THR A 59 -13.18 -0.29 10.46
CA THR A 59 -12.69 0.98 11.01
C THR A 59 -12.52 0.98 12.53
N GLY A 60 -13.09 0.00 13.25
CA GLY A 60 -13.09 -0.01 14.71
C GLY A 60 -13.97 1.07 15.34
N GLU A 61 -14.72 1.86 14.57
CA GLU A 61 -15.65 2.86 15.06
C GLU A 61 -16.95 2.21 15.53
N GLN A 62 -17.66 2.85 16.48
CA GLN A 62 -18.91 2.32 17.01
C GLN A 62 -19.99 2.24 15.93
N GLY A 63 -20.71 1.12 15.89
CA GLY A 63 -21.81 0.89 14.96
C GLY A 63 -22.28 -0.56 15.01
N ASP A 64 -23.53 -0.81 14.62
CA ASP A 64 -24.10 -2.15 14.51
C ASP A 64 -23.86 -2.71 13.10
N TYR A 65 -22.94 -3.64 12.99
CA TYR A 65 -22.62 -4.39 11.77
C TYR A 65 -22.85 -5.89 11.94
N THR A 66 -23.62 -6.27 12.95
CA THR A 66 -23.91 -7.67 13.24
C THR A 66 -24.59 -8.36 12.06
N ASN A 67 -24.06 -9.51 11.68
CA ASN A 67 -24.57 -10.32 10.58
C ASN A 67 -24.61 -9.58 9.22
N GLN A 68 -23.69 -8.64 8.99
CA GLN A 68 -23.55 -7.93 7.73
C GLN A 68 -22.20 -8.26 7.09
N ARG A 69 -22.22 -8.69 5.84
CA ARG A 69 -20.98 -8.91 5.06
C ARG A 69 -20.48 -7.58 4.50
N PRO A 70 -19.16 -7.33 4.53
CA PRO A 70 -18.58 -6.22 3.79
C PRO A 70 -18.86 -6.33 2.29
N VAL A 71 -18.81 -5.21 1.59
CA VAL A 71 -18.92 -5.12 0.12
C VAL A 71 -17.64 -4.49 -0.42
N ALA A 72 -17.05 -5.10 -1.44
CA ALA A 72 -15.82 -4.65 -2.07
C ALA A 72 -16.06 -4.32 -3.54
N VAL A 73 -16.13 -3.02 -3.87
CA VAL A 73 -16.40 -2.54 -5.21
C VAL A 73 -15.09 -2.21 -5.93
N SER A 74 -14.84 -2.86 -7.07
CA SER A 74 -13.73 -2.53 -7.94
C SER A 74 -13.99 -1.19 -8.64
N ILE A 75 -13.07 -0.23 -8.49
CA ILE A 75 -13.19 1.14 -9.01
C ILE A 75 -12.16 1.34 -10.12
N ARG A 76 -12.57 1.96 -11.22
CA ARG A 76 -11.67 2.30 -12.32
C ARG A 76 -10.70 3.40 -11.94
N THR A 77 -9.48 3.23 -12.41
CA THR A 77 -8.39 4.21 -12.36
C THR A 77 -7.93 4.55 -13.78
N GLY A 78 -7.04 5.51 -13.90
CA GLY A 78 -6.44 5.91 -15.17
C GLY A 78 -7.26 6.97 -15.93
N ASP A 79 -6.85 7.23 -17.17
CA ASP A 79 -7.34 8.35 -17.97
C ASP A 79 -8.88 8.35 -18.16
N GLY A 80 -9.50 9.45 -17.73
CA GLY A 80 -10.95 9.67 -17.88
C GLY A 80 -11.82 8.91 -16.89
N SER A 81 -11.27 8.25 -15.86
CA SER A 81 -12.06 7.62 -14.80
C SER A 81 -12.42 8.57 -13.65
N THR A 82 -11.65 9.64 -13.50
CA THR A 82 -11.86 10.65 -12.44
C THR A 82 -12.91 11.70 -12.83
N PRO A 83 -13.62 12.29 -11.82
CA PRO A 83 -13.65 11.87 -10.43
C PRO A 83 -14.43 10.56 -10.24
N GLN A 84 -14.00 9.73 -9.28
CA GLN A 84 -14.67 8.49 -8.92
C GLN A 84 -15.84 8.73 -7.95
N TRP A 85 -16.68 7.71 -7.77
CA TRP A 85 -17.72 7.68 -6.74
C TRP A 85 -17.38 6.64 -5.65
N GLY A 86 -17.64 6.97 -4.39
CA GLY A 86 -17.53 6.08 -3.25
C GLY A 86 -16.13 5.99 -2.63
N ILE A 87 -15.14 6.71 -3.17
CA ILE A 87 -13.76 6.64 -2.69
C ILE A 87 -13.54 7.33 -1.33
N ALA A 88 -14.28 8.40 -1.05
CA ALA A 88 -14.25 9.07 0.25
C ALA A 88 -15.23 8.43 1.25
N ALA A 89 -16.28 7.77 0.75
CA ALA A 89 -17.27 7.08 1.58
C ALA A 89 -16.77 5.72 2.10
N ALA A 90 -15.87 5.05 1.38
CA ALA A 90 -15.34 3.73 1.73
C ALA A 90 -14.67 3.72 3.12
N ASP A 91 -14.85 2.61 3.85
CA ASP A 91 -14.17 2.34 5.13
C ASP A 91 -12.69 2.01 4.90
N VAL A 92 -12.40 1.27 3.83
CA VAL A 92 -11.03 0.96 3.38
C VAL A 92 -10.92 1.16 1.88
N LEU A 93 -9.88 1.86 1.46
CA LEU A 93 -9.52 2.00 0.05
C LEU A 93 -8.24 1.21 -0.20
N ILE A 94 -8.32 0.17 -1.05
CA ILE A 94 -7.18 -0.71 -1.38
C ILE A 94 -6.67 -0.34 -2.76
N GLU A 95 -5.36 -0.21 -2.91
CA GLU A 95 -4.73 0.13 -4.18
C GLU A 95 -3.44 -0.66 -4.42
N GLY A 96 -3.18 -0.98 -5.69
CA GLY A 96 -1.96 -1.66 -6.12
C GLY A 96 -1.97 -1.91 -7.62
N VAL A 97 -0.80 -2.05 -8.24
CA VAL A 97 -0.72 -2.35 -9.67
C VAL A 97 -1.26 -3.75 -9.94
N THR A 98 -2.25 -3.84 -10.82
CA THR A 98 -2.91 -5.11 -11.18
C THR A 98 -2.51 -5.61 -12.54
N GLU A 99 -2.30 -4.73 -13.51
CA GLU A 99 -1.92 -5.07 -14.90
C GLU A 99 -0.96 -4.03 -15.46
N GLY A 100 0.11 -4.47 -16.07
CA GLY A 100 1.08 -3.58 -16.71
C GLY A 100 1.55 -2.48 -15.76
N LYS A 101 1.16 -1.24 -16.05
CA LYS A 101 1.45 -0.03 -15.26
C LYS A 101 0.18 0.58 -14.61
N THR A 102 -0.93 -0.14 -14.62
CA THR A 102 -2.22 0.36 -14.12
C THR A 102 -2.47 -0.10 -12.70
N ALA A 103 -2.63 0.82 -11.78
CA ALA A 103 -3.10 0.54 -10.44
C ALA A 103 -4.60 0.19 -10.49
N GLY A 104 -5.00 -0.80 -9.69
CA GLY A 104 -6.40 -1.14 -9.44
C GLY A 104 -6.83 -0.59 -8.09
N LEU A 105 -8.00 0.01 -8.04
CA LEU A 105 -8.58 0.58 -6.83
C LEU A 105 -9.79 -0.24 -6.39
N THR A 106 -9.92 -0.50 -5.10
CA THR A 106 -11.07 -1.22 -4.53
C THR A 106 -11.58 -0.50 -3.29
N ALA A 107 -12.84 -0.07 -3.35
CA ALA A 107 -13.54 0.56 -2.22
C ALA A 107 -14.25 -0.51 -1.41
N VAL A 108 -13.91 -0.63 -0.12
CA VAL A 108 -14.48 -1.64 0.78
C VAL A 108 -15.36 -0.93 1.82
N PHE A 109 -16.59 -1.39 1.91
CA PHE A 109 -17.62 -0.89 2.82
C PHE A 109 -17.99 -1.99 3.82
N ALA A 110 -18.16 -1.67 5.07
CA ALA A 110 -18.48 -2.65 6.12
C ALA A 110 -19.86 -3.30 5.95
N SER A 111 -20.75 -2.66 5.20
CA SER A 111 -22.05 -3.22 4.83
C SER A 111 -22.53 -2.67 3.50
N VAL A 112 -23.49 -3.37 2.88
CA VAL A 112 -24.15 -2.90 1.65
C VAL A 112 -24.88 -1.57 1.89
N ASP A 113 -25.41 -1.33 3.07
CA ASP A 113 -26.14 -0.12 3.43
C ASP A 113 -25.29 1.16 3.38
N SER A 114 -23.97 1.00 3.48
CA SER A 114 -23.01 2.12 3.39
C SER A 114 -22.70 2.53 1.95
N VAL A 115 -23.19 1.80 0.93
CA VAL A 115 -22.89 2.08 -0.49
C VAL A 115 -23.94 3.01 -1.07
N GLU A 116 -23.75 4.32 -0.94
CA GLU A 116 -24.66 5.30 -1.59
C GLU A 116 -24.50 5.30 -3.11
N LYS A 117 -23.28 5.48 -3.61
CA LYS A 117 -22.89 5.34 -5.01
C LYS A 117 -21.41 4.95 -5.07
N ALA A 118 -21.05 3.95 -5.87
CA ALA A 118 -19.66 3.54 -6.07
C ALA A 118 -19.36 3.23 -7.53
N GLY A 119 -18.20 3.67 -8.00
CA GLY A 119 -17.76 3.53 -9.39
C GLY A 119 -16.79 4.64 -9.84
N PRO A 120 -16.46 4.72 -11.14
CA PRO A 120 -16.90 3.80 -12.21
C PRO A 120 -16.44 2.37 -11.90
N VAL A 121 -17.34 1.42 -12.11
CA VAL A 121 -17.07 0.03 -11.72
C VAL A 121 -16.07 -0.61 -12.69
N ALA A 122 -15.00 -1.14 -12.14
CA ALA A 122 -13.91 -1.80 -12.86
C ALA A 122 -14.12 -3.32 -12.97
N PRO A 123 -13.35 -3.99 -13.83
CA PRO A 123 -13.21 -5.45 -13.80
C PRO A 123 -12.52 -5.92 -12.52
N GLY A 124 -12.99 -7.06 -11.98
CA GLY A 124 -12.38 -7.74 -10.84
C GLY A 124 -10.96 -8.22 -11.14
N ARG A 125 -10.04 -8.05 -10.19
CA ARG A 125 -8.65 -8.50 -10.25
C ARG A 125 -8.31 -9.34 -9.03
N ASP A 126 -7.43 -10.31 -9.20
CA ASP A 126 -7.10 -11.27 -8.14
C ASP A 126 -6.32 -10.65 -6.95
N LEU A 127 -5.51 -9.62 -7.16
CA LEU A 127 -4.79 -8.95 -6.07
C LEU A 127 -5.75 -8.43 -4.99
N PRO A 128 -6.70 -7.51 -5.29
CA PRO A 128 -7.61 -7.02 -4.25
C PRO A 128 -8.54 -8.11 -3.73
N LEU A 129 -8.94 -9.09 -4.54
CA LEU A 129 -9.76 -10.21 -4.07
C LEU A 129 -9.07 -10.97 -2.93
N GLN A 130 -7.78 -11.26 -3.04
CA GLN A 130 -7.04 -11.95 -1.98
C GLN A 130 -7.01 -11.17 -0.65
N LEU A 131 -7.25 -9.86 -0.67
CA LEU A 131 -7.30 -9.04 0.55
C LEU A 131 -8.71 -8.96 1.15
N VAL A 132 -9.75 -9.06 0.32
CA VAL A 132 -11.13 -8.87 0.79
C VAL A 132 -11.89 -10.18 1.03
N LEU A 133 -11.51 -11.29 0.39
CA LEU A 133 -12.14 -12.58 0.63
C LEU A 133 -12.03 -13.07 2.09
N PRO A 134 -10.90 -12.87 2.80
CA PRO A 134 -10.80 -13.22 4.22
C PRO A 134 -11.76 -12.44 5.12
N LEU A 135 -12.24 -11.28 4.67
CA LEU A 135 -13.23 -10.47 5.38
C LEU A 135 -14.66 -10.96 5.18
N ASN A 136 -14.85 -12.03 4.41
CA ASN A 136 -16.15 -12.48 3.92
C ASN A 136 -16.88 -11.43 3.05
N ALA A 137 -16.14 -10.53 2.42
CA ALA A 137 -16.71 -9.46 1.61
C ALA A 137 -17.39 -10.00 0.35
N VAL A 138 -18.44 -9.32 -0.12
CA VAL A 138 -19.04 -9.55 -1.43
C VAL A 138 -18.28 -8.74 -2.48
N PRO A 139 -17.53 -9.36 -3.40
CA PRO A 139 -16.91 -8.64 -4.50
C PRO A 139 -17.94 -8.12 -5.50
N VAL A 140 -17.81 -6.87 -5.93
CA VAL A 140 -18.70 -6.22 -6.90
C VAL A 140 -17.86 -5.63 -8.02
N HIS A 141 -18.10 -6.09 -9.25
CA HIS A 141 -17.33 -5.65 -10.42
C HIS A 141 -18.11 -5.89 -11.73
N ILE A 142 -17.64 -5.31 -12.82
CA ILE A 142 -18.16 -5.58 -14.16
C ILE A 142 -17.06 -6.27 -14.95
N ASN A 143 -17.27 -7.57 -15.25
CA ASN A 143 -16.26 -8.47 -15.79
C ASN A 143 -15.14 -8.76 -14.78
N LYS A 144 -14.27 -9.70 -15.10
CA LYS A 144 -13.10 -10.05 -14.28
C LYS A 144 -11.99 -10.69 -15.12
N GLY A 145 -10.75 -10.49 -14.68
CA GLY A 145 -9.59 -11.13 -15.28
C GLY A 145 -9.60 -12.65 -15.08
N VAL A 146 -8.84 -13.36 -15.90
CA VAL A 146 -8.77 -14.83 -15.86
C VAL A 146 -8.35 -15.36 -14.48
N TYR A 147 -7.39 -14.71 -13.83
CA TYR A 147 -6.90 -15.13 -12.50
C TYR A 147 -7.92 -14.86 -11.40
N ALA A 148 -8.64 -13.73 -11.47
CA ALA A 148 -9.76 -13.45 -10.57
C ALA A 148 -10.88 -14.48 -10.74
N SER A 149 -11.23 -14.79 -11.99
CA SER A 149 -12.23 -15.82 -12.31
C SER A 149 -11.80 -17.21 -11.80
N ASN A 150 -10.56 -17.61 -12.04
CA ASN A 150 -10.04 -18.89 -11.54
C ASN A 150 -10.04 -18.95 -10.01
N LEU A 151 -9.62 -17.87 -9.35
CA LEU A 151 -9.61 -17.79 -7.88
C LEU A 151 -11.02 -18.00 -7.30
N LEU A 152 -12.00 -17.23 -7.77
CA LEU A 152 -13.37 -17.33 -7.30
C LEU A 152 -13.99 -18.70 -7.60
N ASN A 153 -13.73 -19.27 -8.79
CA ASN A 153 -14.21 -20.59 -9.18
C ASN A 153 -13.62 -21.71 -8.31
N VAL A 154 -12.31 -21.68 -8.03
CA VAL A 154 -11.65 -22.69 -7.17
C VAL A 154 -12.20 -22.62 -5.74
N LEU A 155 -12.44 -21.42 -5.22
CA LEU A 155 -12.99 -21.22 -3.89
C LEU A 155 -14.51 -21.38 -3.83
N GLN A 156 -15.18 -21.53 -4.98
CA GLN A 156 -16.65 -21.49 -5.09
C GLN A 156 -17.25 -20.26 -4.40
N TYR A 157 -16.54 -19.13 -4.51
CA TYR A 157 -16.92 -17.89 -3.85
C TYR A 157 -17.82 -17.05 -4.74
N GLN A 158 -18.92 -16.54 -4.18
CA GLN A 158 -19.91 -15.76 -4.92
C GLN A 158 -19.49 -14.29 -5.00
N ASP A 159 -19.72 -13.71 -6.17
CA ASP A 159 -19.47 -12.30 -6.51
C ASP A 159 -20.69 -11.71 -7.23
N LEU A 160 -20.79 -10.40 -7.28
CA LEU A 160 -21.71 -9.68 -8.15
C LEU A 160 -20.94 -9.17 -9.37
N ASP A 161 -21.08 -9.90 -10.48
CA ASP A 161 -20.44 -9.59 -11.74
C ASP A 161 -21.44 -9.05 -12.76
N GLY A 162 -21.31 -7.79 -13.15
CA GLY A 162 -22.18 -7.13 -14.12
C GLY A 162 -22.17 -7.76 -15.52
N TYR A 163 -21.13 -8.52 -15.86
CA TYR A 163 -21.11 -9.29 -17.10
C TYR A 163 -22.19 -10.39 -17.12
N HIS A 164 -22.47 -10.97 -15.96
CA HIS A 164 -23.48 -12.04 -15.80
C HIS A 164 -24.81 -11.48 -15.30
N ALA A 165 -24.79 -10.54 -14.35
CA ALA A 165 -26.00 -9.93 -13.78
C ALA A 165 -26.68 -8.96 -14.73
N GLY A 166 -26.00 -8.51 -15.77
CA GLY A 166 -26.50 -7.44 -16.63
C GLY A 166 -26.72 -6.17 -15.80
N THR A 167 -27.78 -5.44 -16.09
CA THR A 167 -28.13 -4.18 -15.41
C THR A 167 -28.78 -4.37 -14.02
N ALA A 168 -28.98 -5.60 -13.56
CA ALA A 168 -29.64 -5.82 -12.26
C ALA A 168 -28.88 -5.21 -11.07
N GLY A 169 -27.53 -5.29 -11.11
CA GLY A 169 -26.65 -4.77 -10.04
C GLY A 169 -25.99 -3.42 -10.36
N PHE A 170 -26.23 -2.85 -11.53
CA PHE A 170 -25.50 -1.69 -12.05
C PHE A 170 -26.40 -0.74 -12.85
N ALA A 171 -26.04 0.54 -12.86
CA ALA A 171 -26.69 1.54 -13.65
C ALA A 171 -25.68 2.37 -14.46
N PHE A 172 -26.15 2.93 -15.55
CA PHE A 172 -25.36 3.76 -16.44
C PHE A 172 -25.65 5.25 -16.21
N ASP A 173 -24.61 6.05 -16.11
CA ASP A 173 -24.70 7.49 -15.90
C ASP A 173 -24.69 8.19 -17.27
N GLU A 174 -25.90 8.49 -17.78
CA GLU A 174 -26.11 9.15 -19.07
C GLU A 174 -25.54 10.57 -19.10
N ASP A 175 -25.58 11.31 -17.99
CA ASP A 175 -25.05 12.67 -17.92
C ASP A 175 -23.53 12.67 -18.06
N ARG A 176 -22.88 11.68 -17.45
CA ARG A 176 -21.44 11.49 -17.58
C ARG A 176 -21.05 11.08 -19.00
N ALA A 177 -21.80 10.18 -19.63
CA ALA A 177 -21.58 9.80 -21.02
C ALA A 177 -21.77 10.99 -21.97
N ASN A 178 -22.83 11.79 -21.78
CA ASN A 178 -23.08 13.02 -22.56
C ASN A 178 -22.01 14.10 -22.35
N SER A 179 -21.27 14.03 -21.22
CA SER A 179 -20.12 14.90 -20.93
C SER A 179 -18.82 14.42 -21.59
N GLY A 180 -18.86 13.35 -22.39
CA GLY A 180 -17.74 12.85 -23.21
C GLY A 180 -16.87 11.80 -22.51
N TYR A 181 -17.31 11.25 -21.39
CA TYR A 181 -16.64 10.11 -20.78
C TYR A 181 -16.85 8.85 -21.61
N ARG A 182 -15.86 7.95 -21.63
CA ARG A 182 -16.00 6.64 -22.26
C ARG A 182 -17.07 5.83 -21.55
N GLU A 183 -17.76 4.95 -22.28
CA GLU A 183 -18.81 4.08 -21.77
C GLU A 183 -18.39 3.32 -20.49
N GLU A 184 -17.21 2.74 -20.48
CA GLU A 184 -16.70 2.00 -19.32
C GLU A 184 -16.50 2.85 -18.05
N ASN A 185 -16.45 4.17 -18.20
CA ASN A 185 -16.31 5.11 -17.09
C ASN A 185 -17.65 5.67 -16.58
N CYS A 186 -18.77 5.17 -17.10
CA CYS A 186 -20.11 5.66 -16.76
C CYS A 186 -20.94 4.67 -15.93
N TRP A 187 -20.43 3.46 -15.70
CA TRP A 187 -21.16 2.44 -14.93
C TRP A 187 -20.91 2.57 -13.42
N TYR A 188 -21.97 2.53 -12.64
CA TYR A 188 -21.90 2.61 -11.17
C TYR A 188 -22.85 1.61 -10.52
N THR A 189 -22.69 1.44 -9.21
CA THR A 189 -23.58 0.65 -8.35
C THR A 189 -24.00 1.47 -7.12
N THR A 190 -25.07 1.02 -6.47
CA THR A 190 -25.59 1.55 -5.20
C THR A 190 -26.05 0.38 -4.32
N LYS A 191 -26.37 0.63 -3.06
CA LYS A 191 -26.93 -0.42 -2.17
C LYS A 191 -28.15 -1.12 -2.76
N ASP A 192 -29.07 -0.38 -3.36
CA ASP A 192 -30.30 -0.95 -3.91
C ASP A 192 -30.01 -1.80 -5.16
N LEU A 193 -29.09 -1.37 -6.01
CA LEU A 193 -28.61 -2.12 -7.15
C LEU A 193 -27.86 -3.39 -6.73
N ILE A 194 -26.97 -3.28 -5.75
CA ILE A 194 -26.25 -4.45 -5.21
C ILE A 194 -27.26 -5.48 -4.67
N ASN A 195 -28.20 -5.08 -3.83
CA ASN A 195 -29.23 -5.95 -3.29
C ASN A 195 -30.08 -6.61 -4.39
N THR A 196 -30.46 -5.84 -5.41
CA THR A 196 -31.22 -6.36 -6.57
C THR A 196 -30.40 -7.38 -7.35
N GLY A 197 -29.12 -7.09 -7.62
CA GLY A 197 -28.20 -7.96 -8.33
C GLY A 197 -27.97 -9.27 -7.58
N LEU A 198 -27.69 -9.20 -6.29
CA LEU A 198 -27.44 -10.36 -5.43
C LEU A 198 -28.69 -11.26 -5.30
N ALA A 199 -29.88 -10.65 -5.19
CA ALA A 199 -31.13 -11.41 -5.17
C ALA A 199 -31.33 -12.25 -6.44
N THR A 200 -30.82 -11.81 -7.59
CA THR A 200 -30.87 -12.56 -8.85
C THR A 200 -30.10 -13.89 -8.75
N TYR A 201 -29.03 -13.92 -7.94
CA TYR A 201 -28.20 -15.11 -7.70
C TYR A 201 -28.53 -15.84 -6.40
N ASN A 202 -29.57 -15.41 -5.69
CA ASN A 202 -29.91 -15.93 -4.35
C ASN A 202 -28.69 -15.86 -3.40
N THR A 203 -27.90 -14.77 -3.50
CA THR A 203 -26.74 -14.50 -2.66
C THR A 203 -27.16 -13.59 -1.51
N ASP A 204 -26.72 -13.92 -0.29
CA ASP A 204 -27.04 -13.19 0.93
C ASP A 204 -25.95 -12.17 1.27
N THR A 205 -26.34 -11.01 1.76
CA THR A 205 -25.46 -10.02 2.39
C THR A 205 -25.32 -10.23 3.89
N ALA A 206 -26.12 -11.16 4.46
CA ALA A 206 -25.95 -11.60 5.83
C ALA A 206 -24.73 -12.52 5.98
N GLY A 207 -24.06 -12.42 7.11
CA GLY A 207 -22.91 -13.27 7.42
C GLY A 207 -21.98 -12.66 8.47
N ALA A 208 -21.00 -13.45 8.89
CA ALA A 208 -19.98 -12.95 9.81
C ALA A 208 -19.15 -11.86 9.15
N ASN A 209 -18.89 -10.80 9.87
CA ASN A 209 -17.84 -9.86 9.55
C ASN A 209 -16.57 -10.21 10.34
N MET A 210 -15.42 -9.97 9.74
CA MET A 210 -14.13 -10.22 10.35
C MET A 210 -13.38 -8.89 10.48
N PRO A 211 -12.82 -8.59 11.66
CA PRO A 211 -12.05 -7.35 11.80
C PRO A 211 -10.80 -7.40 10.90
N LEU A 212 -10.59 -6.33 10.17
CA LEU A 212 -9.41 -6.20 9.30
C LEU A 212 -8.14 -6.00 10.13
N PHE A 213 -8.23 -5.21 11.22
CA PHE A 213 -7.11 -4.85 12.09
C PHE A 213 -7.45 -5.01 13.57
N HIS A 214 -6.42 -5.01 14.41
CA HIS A 214 -6.58 -4.90 15.85
C HIS A 214 -6.72 -3.42 16.24
N PHE A 215 -7.98 -2.96 16.35
CA PHE A 215 -8.27 -1.58 16.69
C PHE A 215 -8.15 -1.31 18.19
N VAL A 216 -7.55 -0.15 18.54
CA VAL A 216 -7.41 0.33 19.91
C VAL A 216 -7.90 1.77 19.99
N GLN A 217 -8.25 2.27 21.19
CA GLN A 217 -8.76 3.64 21.32
C GLN A 217 -7.74 4.72 20.95
N ARG A 218 -6.45 4.44 21.13
CA ARG A 218 -5.37 5.36 20.79
C ARG A 218 -4.07 4.62 20.55
N LYS A 219 -3.51 4.86 19.38
CA LYS A 219 -2.15 4.49 18.99
C LYS A 219 -1.38 5.76 18.66
N ASP A 220 -0.28 5.99 19.35
CA ASP A 220 0.70 7.01 18.97
C ASP A 220 1.84 6.33 18.19
N PRO A 221 2.16 6.77 16.98
CA PRO A 221 3.22 6.17 16.17
C PRO A 221 4.60 6.39 16.79
N GLU A 222 5.55 5.50 16.48
CA GLU A 222 6.91 5.57 17.02
C GLU A 222 7.64 6.85 16.62
N GLN A 223 7.46 7.27 15.36
CA GLN A 223 8.07 8.47 14.80
C GLN A 223 6.98 9.51 14.48
N GLN A 224 7.11 10.72 15.03
CA GLN A 224 6.10 11.78 14.95
C GLN A 224 6.32 12.73 13.76
N ASN A 225 6.92 12.27 12.68
CA ASN A 225 7.38 13.13 11.62
C ASN A 225 7.07 12.56 10.23
N ALA A 226 5.78 12.51 9.88
CA ALA A 226 5.29 12.08 8.57
C ALA A 226 4.29 13.09 8.03
N LYS A 227 4.76 14.00 7.15
CA LYS A 227 3.91 15.04 6.56
C LYS A 227 3.28 14.61 5.25
N SER A 228 4.10 14.15 4.29
CA SER A 228 3.63 13.76 2.96
C SER A 228 4.23 12.44 2.55
N LEU A 229 3.38 11.51 2.15
CA LEU A 229 3.77 10.24 1.53
C LEU A 229 3.43 10.29 0.05
N TYR A 230 4.44 10.09 -0.80
CA TYR A 230 4.31 9.93 -2.25
C TYR A 230 4.43 8.46 -2.60
N ILE A 231 3.41 7.92 -3.28
CA ILE A 231 3.40 6.54 -3.78
C ILE A 231 3.36 6.58 -5.29
N THR A 232 4.46 6.21 -5.92
CA THR A 232 4.53 6.04 -7.37
C THR A 232 4.23 4.58 -7.70
N PHE A 233 3.05 4.33 -8.26
CA PHE A 233 2.64 3.02 -8.78
C PHE A 233 3.18 2.75 -10.18
N SER A 234 3.40 3.80 -10.95
CA SER A 234 4.06 3.75 -12.26
C SER A 234 4.56 5.14 -12.65
N ASN A 235 5.32 5.25 -13.73
CA ASN A 235 5.76 6.54 -14.27
C ASN A 235 4.63 7.49 -14.73
N LYS A 236 3.38 7.06 -14.65
CA LYS A 236 2.19 7.85 -14.98
C LYS A 236 1.22 7.99 -13.82
N ASP A 237 1.50 7.33 -12.71
CA ASP A 237 0.56 7.21 -11.60
C ASP A 237 1.32 7.37 -10.29
N THR A 238 1.37 8.60 -9.81
CA THR A 238 1.94 8.97 -8.52
C THR A 238 0.86 9.67 -7.72
N GLU A 239 0.68 9.25 -6.49
CA GLU A 239 -0.30 9.81 -5.59
C GLU A 239 0.38 10.37 -4.34
N GLU A 240 -0.27 11.35 -3.74
CA GLU A 240 0.21 11.96 -2.52
C GLU A 240 -0.83 11.82 -1.41
N LEU A 241 -0.38 11.46 -0.21
CA LEU A 241 -1.17 11.53 1.02
C LEU A 241 -0.54 12.54 1.96
N VAL A 242 -1.25 13.64 2.22
CA VAL A 242 -0.76 14.76 3.04
C VAL A 242 -1.47 14.79 4.38
N TYR A 243 -0.72 14.71 5.47
CA TYR A 243 -1.30 14.87 6.80
C TYR A 243 -1.76 16.30 7.05
N SER A 244 -3.04 16.46 7.37
CA SER A 244 -3.63 17.71 7.86
C SER A 244 -3.80 17.65 9.38
N PRO A 245 -3.04 18.41 10.17
CA PRO A 245 -3.20 18.46 11.63
C PRO A 245 -4.52 19.10 12.07
N GLU A 246 -5.17 19.87 11.20
CA GLU A 246 -6.45 20.53 11.48
C GLU A 246 -7.59 19.52 11.60
N VAL A 247 -7.61 18.52 10.72
CA VAL A 247 -8.64 17.46 10.73
C VAL A 247 -8.11 16.13 11.26
N GLY A 248 -6.80 16.00 11.46
CA GLY A 248 -6.16 14.79 11.99
C GLY A 248 -6.09 13.62 11.00
N LEU A 249 -6.22 13.89 9.70
CA LEU A 249 -6.31 12.88 8.63
C LEU A 249 -5.22 13.07 7.58
N TYR A 250 -4.92 12.00 6.86
CA TYR A 250 -4.15 12.02 5.62
C TYR A 250 -5.12 12.26 4.46
N LEU A 251 -4.95 13.38 3.76
CA LEU A 251 -5.74 13.79 2.60
C LEU A 251 -5.07 13.24 1.34
N LYS A 252 -5.84 12.53 0.49
CA LYS A 252 -5.33 11.95 -0.76
C LYS A 252 -5.41 12.96 -1.88
N ASN A 253 -4.32 13.15 -2.60
CA ASN A 253 -4.19 14.03 -3.75
C ASN A 253 -3.85 13.22 -5.01
N ASN A 254 -4.25 13.74 -6.16
CA ASN A 254 -3.81 13.28 -7.48
C ASN A 254 -2.33 13.65 -7.73
N ALA A 255 -1.74 13.12 -8.80
CA ALA A 255 -0.36 13.38 -9.20
C ALA A 255 -0.02 14.87 -9.44
N ASP A 256 -1.01 15.68 -9.80
CA ASP A 256 -0.87 17.13 -10.00
C ASP A 256 -1.03 17.94 -8.70
N GLY A 257 -1.17 17.26 -7.56
CA GLY A 257 -1.39 17.87 -6.25
C GLY A 257 -2.83 18.34 -5.99
N SER A 258 -3.75 18.17 -6.95
CA SER A 258 -5.16 18.47 -6.74
C SER A 258 -5.82 17.45 -5.80
N PRO A 259 -6.81 17.84 -4.99
CA PRO A 259 -7.53 16.93 -4.13
C PRO A 259 -8.20 15.80 -4.93
N MET A 260 -8.07 14.55 -4.45
CA MET A 260 -8.81 13.42 -5.03
C MET A 260 -10.23 13.42 -4.49
N MET A 261 -11.14 13.99 -5.28
CA MET A 261 -12.54 14.23 -4.89
C MET A 261 -13.43 13.06 -5.24
N ASP A 262 -14.31 12.70 -4.30
CA ASP A 262 -15.42 11.78 -4.53
C ASP A 262 -16.59 12.54 -5.17
N ALA A 263 -16.98 12.15 -6.38
CA ALA A 263 -18.10 12.78 -7.08
C ALA A 263 -19.48 12.43 -6.48
N GLY A 264 -19.56 11.46 -5.56
CA GLY A 264 -20.80 11.06 -4.91
C GLY A 264 -21.24 12.03 -3.81
N ASN A 265 -20.30 12.45 -2.96
CA ASN A 265 -20.54 13.33 -1.81
C ASN A 265 -19.76 14.65 -1.87
N ASN A 266 -18.92 14.84 -2.87
CA ASN A 266 -18.06 16.01 -3.04
C ASN A 266 -17.08 16.23 -1.86
N GLU A 267 -16.61 15.14 -1.25
CA GLU A 267 -15.59 15.12 -0.21
C GLU A 267 -14.26 14.63 -0.78
N GLN A 268 -13.17 15.13 -0.22
CA GLN A 268 -11.85 14.59 -0.53
C GLN A 268 -11.62 13.24 0.17
N ALA A 269 -11.05 12.27 -0.52
CA ALA A 269 -10.65 11.01 0.08
C ALA A 269 -9.63 11.28 1.21
N ALA A 270 -9.95 10.83 2.43
CA ALA A 270 -9.19 11.12 3.63
C ALA A 270 -9.19 9.93 4.60
N PHE A 271 -8.06 9.69 5.25
CA PHE A 271 -7.81 8.48 6.02
C PHE A 271 -7.15 8.77 7.37
N THR A 272 -7.59 8.07 8.41
CA THR A 272 -6.93 8.04 9.72
C THR A 272 -5.64 7.24 9.64
N ASN A 273 -5.69 6.15 8.87
CA ASN A 273 -4.62 5.16 8.76
C ASN A 273 -4.17 5.01 7.31
N VAL A 274 -2.86 4.96 7.10
CA VAL A 274 -2.25 4.69 5.80
C VAL A 274 -1.27 3.54 5.95
N PHE A 275 -1.46 2.49 5.17
CA PHE A 275 -0.58 1.32 5.11
C PHE A 275 0.03 1.21 3.72
N VAL A 276 1.34 0.97 3.66
CA VAL A 276 2.01 0.53 2.44
C VAL A 276 2.67 -0.80 2.73
N LEU A 277 2.12 -1.87 2.16
CA LEU A 277 2.65 -3.23 2.31
C LEU A 277 3.60 -3.53 1.16
N TYR A 278 4.84 -3.83 1.49
CA TYR A 278 5.88 -4.18 0.52
C TYR A 278 5.77 -5.67 0.19
N ALA A 279 5.48 -5.99 -1.05
CA ALA A 279 5.31 -7.36 -1.52
C ALA A 279 6.17 -7.62 -2.76
N SER A 280 7.03 -8.63 -2.75
CA SER A 280 7.80 -9.02 -3.93
C SER A 280 6.89 -9.20 -5.14
N SER A 281 7.25 -8.60 -6.26
CA SER A 281 6.38 -8.56 -7.44
C SER A 281 7.07 -8.99 -8.72
N GLY A 282 6.27 -9.52 -9.64
CA GLY A 282 6.65 -9.95 -10.97
C GLY A 282 5.46 -9.85 -11.92
N VAL A 283 5.47 -10.62 -12.99
CA VAL A 283 4.32 -10.78 -13.92
C VAL A 283 3.92 -12.24 -14.00
N LYS A 284 2.63 -12.47 -14.22
CA LYS A 284 2.09 -13.82 -14.43
C LYS A 284 2.41 -14.32 -15.84
N ASP A 285 2.01 -15.55 -16.13
CA ASP A 285 2.27 -16.23 -17.40
C ASP A 285 1.62 -15.57 -18.63
N ASP A 286 0.65 -14.66 -18.42
CA ASP A 286 0.10 -13.82 -19.50
C ASP A 286 1.02 -12.64 -19.89
N GLY A 287 2.11 -12.40 -19.15
CA GLY A 287 3.06 -11.33 -19.37
C GLY A 287 2.55 -9.92 -19.05
N VAL A 288 1.33 -9.77 -18.51
CA VAL A 288 0.66 -8.49 -18.27
C VAL A 288 0.16 -8.35 -16.84
N THR A 289 -0.50 -9.38 -16.32
CA THR A 289 -1.06 -9.36 -14.94
C THR A 289 0.06 -9.34 -13.92
N ARG A 290 0.00 -8.40 -12.96
CA ARG A 290 0.97 -8.29 -11.88
C ARG A 290 0.86 -9.50 -10.95
N GLN A 291 1.99 -10.11 -10.65
CA GLN A 291 2.13 -11.15 -9.64
C GLN A 291 2.68 -10.53 -8.35
N TYR A 292 2.16 -10.97 -7.21
CA TYR A 292 2.69 -10.61 -5.90
C TYR A 292 2.89 -11.86 -5.04
N ASP A 293 3.98 -11.89 -4.27
CA ASP A 293 4.10 -12.81 -3.15
C ASP A 293 3.42 -12.19 -1.93
N LEU A 294 2.24 -12.71 -1.59
CA LEU A 294 1.46 -12.28 -0.44
C LEU A 294 1.66 -13.15 0.80
N THR A 295 2.76 -13.88 0.89
CA THR A 295 3.06 -14.72 2.07
C THR A 295 3.41 -13.85 3.28
N SER A 296 4.35 -12.94 3.12
CA SER A 296 4.81 -12.02 4.16
C SER A 296 5.65 -10.89 3.58
N GLY A 297 5.83 -9.84 4.34
CA GLY A 297 6.70 -8.74 3.96
C GLY A 297 6.86 -7.70 5.06
N THR A 298 7.59 -6.65 4.73
CA THR A 298 7.68 -5.42 5.52
C THR A 298 6.69 -4.40 5.02
N GLY A 299 6.54 -3.30 5.73
CA GLY A 299 5.71 -2.19 5.29
C GLY A 299 5.87 -1.00 6.21
N ILE A 300 5.08 0.03 5.95
CA ILE A 300 4.97 1.20 6.80
C ILE A 300 3.51 1.44 7.17
N TYR A 301 3.31 1.92 8.37
CA TYR A 301 2.03 2.36 8.90
C TYR A 301 2.12 3.83 9.31
N LEU A 302 1.24 4.67 8.76
CA LEU A 302 1.16 6.09 9.09
C LEU A 302 -0.17 6.38 9.78
N THR A 303 -0.13 7.17 10.84
CA THR A 303 -1.31 7.67 11.56
C THR A 303 -0.94 8.94 12.33
N LYS A 304 -1.86 9.86 12.54
CA LYS A 304 -1.68 11.09 13.35
C LYS A 304 -0.43 11.93 13.02
N GLY A 305 0.01 11.92 11.76
CA GLY A 305 1.19 12.65 11.33
C GLY A 305 2.52 12.04 11.77
N GLY A 306 2.52 10.78 12.14
CA GLY A 306 3.69 9.99 12.42
C GLY A 306 3.66 8.65 11.67
N TRP A 307 4.70 7.83 11.81
CA TRP A 307 4.83 6.55 11.13
C TRP A 307 5.68 5.55 11.89
N GLU A 308 5.58 4.30 11.50
CA GLU A 308 6.39 3.19 11.99
C GLU A 308 6.57 2.11 10.93
N THR A 309 7.67 1.36 11.02
CA THR A 309 7.88 0.16 10.22
C THR A 309 7.05 -0.98 10.80
N ILE A 310 6.41 -1.75 9.92
CA ILE A 310 5.60 -2.90 10.29
C ILE A 310 6.08 -4.16 9.56
N GLN A 311 5.67 -5.32 10.09
CA GLN A 311 5.75 -6.60 9.40
C GLN A 311 4.33 -7.08 9.12
N TRP A 312 4.17 -7.79 8.01
CA TRP A 312 2.88 -8.38 7.70
C TRP A 312 3.02 -9.82 7.22
N THR A 313 2.02 -10.62 7.50
CA THR A 313 1.87 -11.98 6.99
C THR A 313 0.44 -12.20 6.52
N LYS A 314 0.26 -13.04 5.50
CA LYS A 314 -1.05 -13.39 5.01
C LYS A 314 -1.15 -14.88 4.66
N GLY A 315 -0.38 -15.38 3.69
CA GLY A 315 -0.46 -16.76 3.22
C GLY A 315 -1.36 -16.92 2.00
N ASP A 316 -2.30 -17.88 2.02
CA ASP A 316 -3.18 -18.12 0.89
C ASP A 316 -4.27 -17.03 0.71
N ALA A 317 -5.07 -17.15 -0.35
CA ALA A 317 -6.08 -16.17 -0.71
C ALA A 317 -7.19 -15.99 0.34
N THR A 318 -7.41 -16.97 1.21
CA THR A 318 -8.45 -16.98 2.25
C THR A 318 -7.90 -16.69 3.64
N ALA A 319 -6.57 -16.67 3.81
CA ALA A 319 -5.94 -16.35 5.07
C ALA A 319 -6.05 -14.84 5.38
N PRO A 320 -6.34 -14.46 6.63
CA PRO A 320 -6.42 -13.06 7.02
C PRO A 320 -5.06 -12.38 6.97
N LEU A 321 -5.06 -11.08 6.65
CA LEU A 321 -3.90 -10.23 6.80
C LEU A 321 -3.61 -10.03 8.30
N GLN A 322 -2.36 -10.28 8.70
CA GLN A 322 -1.89 -10.06 10.06
C GLN A 322 -0.78 -9.02 10.05
N LEU A 323 -0.89 -8.01 10.90
CA LEU A 323 0.10 -6.94 11.04
C LEU A 323 0.78 -7.02 12.42
N THR A 324 2.09 -6.84 12.44
CA THR A 324 2.87 -6.73 13.66
C THR A 324 3.77 -5.49 13.61
N ASP A 325 4.08 -4.94 14.78
CA ASP A 325 5.09 -3.91 14.94
C ASP A 325 6.52 -4.50 14.78
N ALA A 326 7.53 -3.64 14.84
CA ALA A 326 8.93 -4.05 14.71
C ALA A 326 9.40 -5.05 15.81
N SER A 327 8.67 -5.14 16.92
CA SER A 327 8.94 -6.10 18.00
C SER A 327 8.27 -7.47 17.79
N GLY A 328 7.41 -7.60 16.77
CA GLY A 328 6.62 -8.80 16.49
C GLY A 328 5.30 -8.90 17.27
N LYS A 329 4.92 -7.85 18.00
CA LYS A 329 3.60 -7.75 18.66
C LYS A 329 2.55 -7.38 17.62
N THR A 330 1.30 -7.88 17.78
CA THR A 330 0.16 -7.44 16.98
C THR A 330 0.10 -5.92 16.94
N LEU A 331 -0.01 -5.36 15.73
CA LEU A 331 -0.06 -3.92 15.52
C LEU A 331 -1.36 -3.35 16.06
N ASP A 332 -1.25 -2.39 16.95
CA ASP A 332 -2.38 -1.60 17.42
C ASP A 332 -2.73 -0.52 16.37
N VAL A 333 -3.97 -0.47 15.91
CA VAL A 333 -4.44 0.45 14.85
C VAL A 333 -5.46 1.43 15.41
N ASN A 334 -5.38 2.71 15.04
CA ASN A 334 -6.35 3.72 15.44
C ASN A 334 -7.71 3.49 14.75
N PRO A 335 -8.85 3.67 15.45
CA PRO A 335 -10.14 3.67 14.78
C PRO A 335 -10.25 4.77 13.72
N GLY A 336 -10.86 4.44 12.60
CA GLY A 336 -11.08 5.31 11.46
C GLY A 336 -10.77 4.65 10.13
N LYS A 337 -11.09 5.35 9.03
CA LYS A 337 -10.89 4.88 7.66
C LYS A 337 -9.42 4.63 7.34
N SER A 338 -9.18 3.66 6.46
CA SER A 338 -7.82 3.23 6.09
C SER A 338 -7.58 3.26 4.58
N PHE A 339 -6.39 3.71 4.18
CA PHE A 339 -5.83 3.50 2.86
C PHE A 339 -4.79 2.38 2.94
N LEU A 340 -4.90 1.38 2.09
CA LEU A 340 -4.03 0.20 2.04
C LEU A 340 -3.42 0.04 0.65
N ALA A 341 -2.16 0.37 0.51
CA ALA A 341 -1.41 0.17 -0.73
C ALA A 341 -0.62 -1.14 -0.70
N ILE A 342 -0.67 -1.90 -1.80
CA ILE A 342 0.25 -3.00 -2.08
C ILE A 342 1.29 -2.49 -3.06
N TRP A 343 2.53 -2.39 -2.59
CA TRP A 343 3.61 -1.81 -3.36
C TRP A 343 4.72 -2.84 -3.60
N GLY A 344 5.05 -3.05 -4.87
CA GLY A 344 5.96 -4.11 -5.28
C GLY A 344 7.41 -3.69 -5.47
N GLY A 345 7.71 -2.39 -5.42
CA GLY A 345 9.03 -1.88 -5.77
C GLY A 345 9.44 -2.20 -7.21
N TYR A 346 8.46 -2.42 -8.09
CA TYR A 346 8.69 -2.79 -9.48
C TYR A 346 9.31 -1.62 -10.26
N TYR A 347 9.85 -1.89 -11.45
CA TYR A 347 10.46 -0.88 -12.32
C TYR A 347 9.58 0.36 -12.49
N GLY A 348 10.13 1.53 -12.21
CA GLY A 348 9.42 2.80 -12.24
C GLY A 348 8.48 3.08 -11.06
N GLN A 349 8.49 2.22 -10.01
CA GLN A 349 7.81 2.47 -8.76
C GLN A 349 8.76 3.11 -7.73
N ALA A 350 8.25 4.06 -6.97
CA ALA A 350 9.00 4.74 -5.92
C ALA A 350 8.11 5.05 -4.70
N LEU A 351 8.72 5.18 -3.56
CA LEU A 351 8.10 5.68 -2.33
C LEU A 351 8.97 6.79 -1.76
N ARG A 352 8.35 7.89 -1.34
CA ARG A 352 9.02 8.96 -0.63
C ARG A 352 8.16 9.44 0.52
N LEU A 353 8.72 9.52 1.69
CA LEU A 353 8.08 10.06 2.89
C LEU A 353 8.82 11.32 3.31
N LEU A 354 8.13 12.43 3.34
CA LEU A 354 8.69 13.71 3.78
C LEU A 354 8.20 14.06 5.19
N ASP A 355 9.11 14.62 5.97
CA ASP A 355 8.78 15.20 7.26
C ASP A 355 8.14 16.59 7.12
N ARG A 356 7.89 17.26 8.26
CA ARG A 356 7.26 18.59 8.29
C ARG A 356 8.15 19.69 7.72
N ASP A 357 9.45 19.46 7.69
CA ASP A 357 10.46 20.40 7.19
C ASP A 357 10.81 20.11 5.72
N GLY A 358 10.21 19.07 5.13
CA GLY A 358 10.41 18.66 3.74
C GLY A 358 11.60 17.71 3.53
N ASN A 359 12.22 17.22 4.63
CA ASN A 359 13.32 16.26 4.51
C ASN A 359 12.77 14.84 4.29
N GLU A 360 13.46 14.08 3.45
CA GLU A 360 13.10 12.69 3.16
C GLU A 360 13.48 11.77 4.32
N GLN A 361 12.55 10.89 4.68
CA GLN A 361 12.74 9.90 5.73
C GLN A 361 13.29 8.60 5.15
N ALA A 362 14.20 7.94 5.88
CA ALA A 362 14.73 6.64 5.49
C ALA A 362 13.65 5.57 5.65
N LEU A 363 13.12 5.07 4.56
CA LEU A 363 12.15 3.98 4.51
C LEU A 363 12.84 2.61 4.50
N PRO A 364 12.10 1.52 4.84
CA PRO A 364 12.60 0.16 4.63
C PRO A 364 13.02 -0.08 3.17
N GLU A 365 13.98 -0.98 2.96
CA GLU A 365 14.40 -1.38 1.62
C GLU A 365 13.22 -1.91 0.80
N LYS A 366 13.22 -1.57 -0.49
CA LYS A 366 12.22 -2.09 -1.42
C LYS A 366 12.28 -3.62 -1.50
N PRO A 367 11.15 -4.32 -1.71
CA PRO A 367 11.15 -5.76 -1.82
C PRO A 367 11.93 -6.22 -3.06
N ALA A 368 12.57 -7.38 -2.96
CA ALA A 368 13.18 -8.01 -4.13
C ALA A 368 12.11 -8.35 -5.17
N LEU A 369 12.44 -8.22 -6.44
CA LEU A 369 11.56 -8.66 -7.52
C LEU A 369 11.52 -10.19 -7.60
N LEU A 370 10.41 -10.74 -8.07
CA LEU A 370 10.28 -12.16 -8.38
C LEU A 370 11.04 -12.48 -9.69
N ASP A 371 11.45 -13.74 -9.87
CA ASP A 371 12.11 -14.23 -11.09
C ASP A 371 11.26 -14.00 -12.36
N SER A 372 9.95 -13.88 -12.20
CA SER A 372 9.01 -13.57 -13.29
C SER A 372 8.93 -12.08 -13.64
N ALA A 373 9.70 -11.21 -12.97
CA ALA A 373 9.74 -9.79 -13.32
C ALA A 373 10.34 -9.60 -14.72
N VAL A 374 9.66 -8.79 -15.53
CA VAL A 374 10.13 -8.42 -16.87
C VAL A 374 10.77 -7.04 -16.78
N PRO A 375 12.05 -6.89 -17.13
CA PRO A 375 12.71 -5.59 -17.16
C PRO A 375 11.95 -4.58 -18.03
N ASP A 376 11.74 -3.41 -17.49
CA ASP A 376 11.32 -2.25 -18.28
C ASP A 376 12.54 -1.37 -18.52
N GLU A 377 13.24 -1.59 -19.65
CA GLU A 377 14.50 -0.92 -19.97
C GLU A 377 14.39 0.62 -19.88
N ALA A 378 13.25 1.19 -20.25
CA ALA A 378 13.02 2.62 -20.14
C ALA A 378 12.85 3.08 -18.68
N ALA A 379 12.20 2.28 -17.84
CA ALA A 379 12.04 2.59 -16.43
C ALA A 379 13.34 2.36 -15.66
N GLU A 380 14.08 1.32 -15.96
CA GLU A 380 15.43 1.09 -15.40
C GLU A 380 16.39 2.23 -15.75
N ALA A 381 16.40 2.65 -17.02
CA ALA A 381 17.23 3.78 -17.45
C ALA A 381 16.83 5.09 -16.75
N ALA A 382 15.52 5.33 -16.54
CA ALA A 382 15.04 6.50 -15.82
C ALA A 382 15.42 6.44 -14.32
N GLU A 383 15.31 5.28 -13.67
CA GLU A 383 15.71 5.10 -12.27
C GLU A 383 17.23 5.28 -12.11
N GLN A 384 18.03 4.71 -13.01
CA GLN A 384 19.48 4.89 -13.00
C GLN A 384 19.87 6.35 -13.23
N ALA A 385 19.19 7.06 -14.15
CA ALA A 385 19.43 8.47 -14.38
C ALA A 385 19.08 9.32 -13.14
N GLN A 386 17.99 9.00 -12.44
CA GLN A 386 17.61 9.68 -11.21
C GLN A 386 18.61 9.43 -10.07
N GLN A 387 19.03 8.18 -9.88
CA GLN A 387 20.05 7.83 -8.88
C GLN A 387 21.39 8.54 -9.18
N HIS A 388 21.75 8.60 -10.45
CA HIS A 388 22.96 9.32 -10.87
C HIS A 388 22.85 10.84 -10.62
N ALA A 389 21.69 11.43 -10.92
CA ALA A 389 21.45 12.86 -10.66
C ALA A 389 21.51 13.17 -9.16
N GLN A 390 20.96 12.29 -8.31
CA GLN A 390 21.04 12.45 -6.85
C GLN A 390 22.48 12.33 -6.36
N ALA A 391 23.24 11.34 -6.82
CA ALA A 391 24.65 11.18 -6.47
C ALA A 391 25.50 12.40 -6.86
N LEU A 392 25.21 13.00 -8.02
CA LEU A 392 25.85 14.26 -8.44
C LEU A 392 25.53 15.43 -7.51
N ALA A 393 24.25 15.56 -7.10
CA ALA A 393 23.84 16.61 -6.17
C ALA A 393 24.53 16.45 -4.80
N ASP A 394 24.55 15.23 -4.26
CA ASP A 394 25.20 14.93 -2.98
C ASP A 394 26.71 15.19 -3.03
N ALA A 395 27.38 14.81 -4.12
CA ALA A 395 28.80 15.09 -4.32
C ALA A 395 29.09 16.60 -4.44
N GLN A 396 28.20 17.34 -5.10
CA GLN A 396 28.30 18.79 -5.19
C GLN A 396 28.15 19.48 -3.83
N ASP A 397 27.22 19.02 -3.01
CA ASP A 397 27.01 19.52 -1.65
C ASP A 397 28.22 19.26 -0.74
N LYS A 398 28.79 18.05 -0.83
CA LYS A 398 30.06 17.72 -0.13
C LYS A 398 31.21 18.66 -0.55
N LEU A 399 31.34 18.93 -1.84
CA LEU A 399 32.34 19.83 -2.36
C LEU A 399 32.15 21.26 -1.82
N ASN A 400 30.91 21.76 -1.81
CA ASN A 400 30.55 23.07 -1.29
C ASN A 400 30.90 23.20 0.21
N GLN A 401 30.60 22.14 1.00
CA GLN A 401 30.94 22.09 2.43
C GLN A 401 32.46 22.09 2.65
N ALA A 402 33.18 21.26 1.88
CA ALA A 402 34.63 21.19 1.96
C ALA A 402 35.29 22.52 1.54
N GLN A 403 34.77 23.20 0.52
CA GLN A 403 35.22 24.53 0.11
C GLN A 403 35.01 25.58 1.22
N THR A 404 33.86 25.50 1.91
CA THR A 404 33.57 26.42 3.03
C THR A 404 34.56 26.18 4.17
N ALA A 405 34.80 24.92 4.54
CA ALA A 405 35.75 24.55 5.59
C ALA A 405 37.18 24.98 5.25
N LEU A 406 37.60 24.85 3.98
CA LEU A 406 38.91 25.31 3.50
C LEU A 406 39.05 26.84 3.62
N ASN A 407 38.02 27.59 3.21
CA ASN A 407 38.03 29.04 3.32
C ASN A 407 38.11 29.50 4.78
N GLU A 408 37.40 28.85 5.70
CA GLU A 408 37.46 29.12 7.14
C GLU A 408 38.85 28.80 7.72
N ALA A 409 39.45 27.68 7.31
CA ALA A 409 40.80 27.31 7.74
C ALA A 409 41.86 28.29 7.24
N LEU A 410 41.74 28.75 5.99
CA LEU A 410 42.64 29.79 5.41
C LEU A 410 42.50 31.15 6.13
N GLN A 411 41.28 31.53 6.48
CA GLN A 411 41.06 32.75 7.25
C GLN A 411 41.64 32.64 8.65
N ALA A 412 41.46 31.52 9.33
CA ALA A 412 42.06 31.26 10.64
C ALA A 412 43.59 31.27 10.61
N GLN A 413 44.21 30.77 9.52
CA GLN A 413 45.66 30.84 9.33
C GLN A 413 46.15 32.29 9.14
N GLN A 414 45.41 33.11 8.37
CA GLN A 414 45.74 34.52 8.21
C GLN A 414 45.65 35.29 9.52
N ASP A 415 44.63 34.97 10.33
CA ASP A 415 44.42 35.60 11.64
C ASP A 415 45.52 35.17 12.63
N ALA A 416 45.99 33.92 12.59
CA ALA A 416 47.09 33.40 13.43
C ALA A 416 48.45 33.99 13.06
N ALA A 417 48.74 34.18 11.76
CA ALA A 417 49.99 34.80 11.29
C ALA A 417 50.23 36.24 11.80
N GLY A 418 49.18 36.89 12.34
CA GLY A 418 49.24 38.19 12.99
C GLY A 418 49.61 38.13 14.48
N THR A 419 49.74 36.96 15.08
CA THR A 419 50.05 36.72 16.50
C THR A 419 51.49 36.23 16.67
N ALA A 420 52.15 36.58 17.77
CA ALA A 420 53.57 36.22 18.00
C ALA A 420 53.77 34.81 18.54
N ASP A 421 52.77 33.92 18.51
CA ASP A 421 52.81 32.54 19.06
C ASP A 421 52.95 31.51 17.91
N SER A 422 54.13 30.86 17.83
CA SER A 422 54.45 29.91 16.78
C SER A 422 53.64 28.58 16.87
N ALA A 423 53.08 28.26 18.04
CA ALA A 423 52.28 27.04 18.20
C ALA A 423 50.87 27.19 17.58
N ASP A 424 50.28 28.37 17.58
CA ASP A 424 49.03 28.69 16.96
C ASP A 424 49.14 28.69 15.41
N ASP A 425 50.27 29.13 14.87
CA ASP A 425 50.54 29.15 13.43
C ASP A 425 50.73 27.73 12.86
N ASP A 426 51.44 26.84 13.60
CA ASP A 426 51.57 25.41 13.21
C ASP A 426 50.23 24.68 13.20
N ALA A 427 49.41 24.90 14.23
CA ALA A 427 48.06 24.29 14.32
C ALA A 427 47.11 24.80 13.22
N ALA A 428 47.17 26.08 12.87
CA ALA A 428 46.39 26.67 11.79
C ALA A 428 46.81 26.10 10.41
N SER A 429 48.11 25.94 10.19
CA SER A 429 48.67 25.34 8.98
C SER A 429 48.25 23.88 8.79
N GLN A 430 48.19 23.10 9.88
CA GLN A 430 47.71 21.73 9.83
C GLN A 430 46.23 21.67 9.43
N ARG A 431 45.37 22.54 9.98
CA ARG A 431 43.93 22.60 9.60
C ARG A 431 43.73 22.92 8.12
N VAL A 432 44.53 23.83 7.56
CA VAL A 432 44.49 24.13 6.13
C VAL A 432 44.85 22.90 5.30
N THR A 433 45.87 22.16 5.71
CA THR A 433 46.30 20.92 5.01
C THR A 433 45.19 19.84 5.04
N GLU A 434 44.54 19.67 6.19
CA GLU A 434 43.42 18.71 6.35
C GLU A 434 42.19 19.14 5.53
N ALA A 435 41.84 20.42 5.54
CA ALA A 435 40.71 20.96 4.79
C ALA A 435 40.96 20.92 3.27
N GLN A 436 42.20 21.15 2.82
CA GLN A 436 42.58 21.00 1.40
C GLN A 436 42.45 19.55 0.94
N ALA A 437 42.89 18.58 1.76
CA ALA A 437 42.75 17.16 1.44
C ALA A 437 41.28 16.74 1.35
N ALA A 438 40.40 17.27 2.21
CA ALA A 438 38.97 17.02 2.15
C ALA A 438 38.33 17.63 0.90
N TYR A 439 38.74 18.82 0.50
CA TYR A 439 38.28 19.46 -0.73
C TYR A 439 38.72 18.67 -1.97
N ASP A 440 39.97 18.25 -2.04
CA ASP A 440 40.51 17.48 -3.17
C ASP A 440 39.79 16.11 -3.29
N ALA A 441 39.48 15.47 -2.16
CA ALA A 441 38.72 14.23 -2.13
C ALA A 441 37.26 14.41 -2.64
N ALA A 442 36.59 15.46 -2.21
CA ALA A 442 35.22 15.76 -2.66
C ALA A 442 35.19 16.15 -4.15
N ALA A 443 36.18 16.89 -4.62
CA ALA A 443 36.33 17.24 -6.03
C ALA A 443 36.57 15.99 -6.90
N ALA A 444 37.37 15.05 -6.43
CA ALA A 444 37.60 13.77 -7.11
C ALA A 444 36.34 12.90 -7.15
N GLU A 445 35.55 12.86 -6.06
CA GLU A 445 34.24 12.15 -6.02
C GLU A 445 33.27 12.72 -7.07
N LEU A 446 33.15 14.05 -7.13
CA LEU A 446 32.28 14.72 -8.12
C LEU A 446 32.77 14.45 -9.56
N ALA A 447 34.07 14.53 -9.81
CA ALA A 447 34.65 14.29 -11.13
C ALA A 447 34.43 12.83 -11.61
N ALA A 448 34.44 11.86 -10.69
CA ALA A 448 34.21 10.45 -11.01
C ALA A 448 32.74 10.16 -11.44
N LEU A 449 31.80 11.03 -11.01
CA LEU A 449 30.37 10.92 -11.38
C LEU A 449 30.05 11.67 -12.69
N GLN A 450 30.94 12.54 -13.19
CA GLN A 450 30.72 13.23 -14.46
C GLN A 450 31.13 12.33 -15.62
N PRO A 451 30.37 12.33 -16.75
CA PRO A 451 30.79 11.58 -17.93
C PRO A 451 32.16 12.08 -18.40
N ALA A 452 33.03 11.16 -18.79
CA ALA A 452 34.31 11.52 -19.40
C ALA A 452 34.01 12.41 -20.62
N GLU A 453 34.61 13.63 -20.65
CA GLU A 453 34.56 14.45 -21.86
C GLU A 453 35.12 13.63 -23.01
N GLU A 454 34.30 13.37 -24.03
CA GLU A 454 34.82 12.80 -25.28
C GLU A 454 35.88 13.76 -25.84
N PRO A 455 37.07 13.28 -26.22
CA PRO A 455 38.04 14.16 -26.81
C PRO A 455 37.49 14.75 -28.09
N ASP A 456 37.45 16.07 -28.19
CA ASP A 456 37.05 16.81 -29.38
C ASP A 456 37.71 16.25 -30.63
N GLY A 457 37.03 15.34 -31.30
CA GLY A 457 37.42 14.76 -32.56
C GLY A 457 37.05 15.62 -33.74
N ASN A 458 37.31 16.94 -33.69
CA ASN A 458 37.17 17.81 -34.83
C ASN A 458 38.51 17.95 -35.55
N THR A 459 38.93 16.88 -36.26
CA THR A 459 39.84 17.00 -37.40
C THR A 459 38.99 16.94 -38.65
N GLU A 460 38.61 18.10 -39.18
CA GLU A 460 38.15 18.26 -40.56
C GLU A 460 39.15 17.56 -41.52
N PRO A 461 38.72 16.64 -42.39
CA PRO A 461 39.51 16.28 -43.54
C PRO A 461 39.34 17.39 -44.59
N ALA A 462 40.47 17.93 -45.02
CA ALA A 462 40.60 18.90 -46.09
C ALA A 462 39.76 18.55 -47.32
N ALA A 463 39.02 19.52 -47.80
CA ALA A 463 38.29 19.50 -49.05
C ALA A 463 39.26 19.27 -50.22
N ASP A 464 39.08 18.17 -50.92
CA ASP A 464 39.62 17.99 -52.28
C ASP A 464 38.54 18.37 -53.31
N SER A 465 38.86 19.36 -54.08
CA SER A 465 38.05 19.96 -55.13
C SER A 465 38.02 19.07 -56.34
N ALA A 466 36.83 18.64 -56.79
CA ALA A 466 36.64 18.16 -58.16
C ALA A 466 35.21 18.52 -58.66
N GLU A 467 35.20 19.43 -59.57
CA GLU A 467 34.37 19.78 -60.71
C GLU A 467 32.99 19.09 -60.86
N GLU A 468 32.00 19.96 -60.99
CA GLU A 468 30.72 19.71 -61.70
C GLU A 468 30.88 19.35 -63.19
N PRO A 469 29.88 18.71 -63.79
CA PRO A 469 29.30 19.31 -64.95
C PRO A 469 27.74 19.48 -64.85
N GLN A 470 27.36 20.65 -65.24
CA GLN A 470 26.01 21.11 -65.60
C GLN A 470 25.38 20.29 -66.72
N SER A 471 24.10 20.09 -66.66
CA SER A 471 23.23 20.10 -67.83
C SER A 471 21.79 20.44 -67.44
N GLU A 472 21.31 21.47 -68.12
CA GLU A 472 20.05 22.15 -68.06
C GLU A 472 18.84 21.33 -68.59
N PRO A 473 17.64 21.94 -68.66
CA PRO A 473 16.36 21.25 -68.42
C PRO A 473 15.63 20.94 -69.73
N ASP A 474 14.66 20.08 -69.67
CA ASP A 474 13.62 20.13 -70.69
C ASP A 474 12.22 19.96 -70.11
N SER A 475 11.44 20.88 -70.57
CA SER A 475 10.05 21.12 -70.37
C SER A 475 9.17 20.12 -71.14
N ALA A 476 8.01 19.77 -70.62
CA ALA A 476 6.73 19.96 -71.29
C ALA A 476 5.60 19.01 -70.85
N ASN A 477 4.55 19.62 -70.44
CA ASN A 477 3.14 19.39 -70.83
C ASN A 477 2.50 18.01 -70.79
N GLY A 478 1.33 18.02 -70.24
CA GLY A 478 0.19 17.28 -70.77
C GLY A 478 -0.77 16.73 -69.73
N GLU A 479 -1.71 17.50 -69.37
CA GLU A 479 -3.17 17.33 -69.43
C GLU A 479 -3.78 15.92 -69.35
N ASN A 480 -4.70 15.82 -68.43
CA ASN A 480 -6.11 15.41 -68.56
C ASN A 480 -6.55 14.02 -68.06
N ALA A 481 -7.51 14.14 -67.14
CA ALA A 481 -8.80 13.44 -67.06
C ALA A 481 -8.84 11.91 -66.75
N GLY A 482 -9.60 11.63 -65.72
CA GLY A 482 -10.18 10.33 -65.41
C GLY A 482 -10.67 10.30 -63.98
#